data_546c133ebcfeb2e1d90f65bac117e34a
#
_entry.id   546c133ebcfeb2e1d90f65bac117e34a
#
_cell.length_a   1.000
_cell.length_b   1.000
_cell.length_c   1.000
_cell.angle_alpha   90.00
_cell.angle_beta   90.00
_cell.angle_gamma   90.00
#
_symmetry.space_group_name_H-M   'P 1'
#
loop_
_entity.id
_entity.type
_entity.pdbx_description
1 polymer ?
#
loop_
_entity_poly.entity_id
_entity_poly.type
_entity_poly.pdbx_seq_one_letter_code
_entity_poly.pdbx_strand_id
1 'polypeptide(L)'
;MKKAKTYLSVSAFSYRGLTEQLVYDEFHPTQANYAVENCGADWNEQAAKKAQSYLDVSDFTRERLIDQLKYEGFTADQAEYGADAVM
;
A
#
# COMPACT_ATOMS: atom_id res chain seq x y z
N MET A 1 3.58 14.34 6.99
CA MET A 1 3.65 14.65 5.57
C MET A 1 4.97 14.25 4.94
N LYS A 2 6.07 14.84 5.37
CA LYS A 2 7.37 14.49 4.78
C LYS A 2 7.72 13.01 5.01
N LYS A 3 7.47 12.49 6.21
CA LYS A 3 7.81 11.11 6.53
C LYS A 3 7.00 10.13 5.70
N ALA A 4 5.69 10.38 5.53
CA ALA A 4 4.84 9.53 4.71
C ALA A 4 5.33 9.50 3.25
N LYS A 5 5.66 10.66 2.70
CA LYS A 5 6.18 10.76 1.34
C LYS A 5 7.53 10.06 1.19
N THR A 6 8.37 10.14 2.23
CA THR A 6 9.66 9.45 2.23
C THR A 6 9.47 7.94 2.14
N TYR A 7 8.56 7.38 2.94
CA TYR A 7 8.27 5.94 2.84
C TYR A 7 7.75 5.57 1.46
N LEU A 8 6.84 6.36 0.90
CA LEU A 8 6.28 6.08 -0.42
C LEU A 8 7.33 6.16 -1.54
N SER A 9 8.40 6.92 -1.33
CA SER A 9 9.47 7.02 -2.32
C SER A 9 10.36 5.78 -2.37
N VAL A 10 10.37 4.96 -1.32
CA VAL A 10 11.23 3.78 -1.25
C VAL A 10 10.47 2.46 -1.37
N SER A 11 9.16 2.48 -1.18
CA SER A 11 8.35 1.26 -1.24
C SER A 11 6.89 1.60 -1.50
N ALA A 12 6.12 0.61 -1.93
CA ALA A 12 4.68 0.75 -2.06
C ALA A 12 4.01 0.40 -0.74
N PHE A 13 3.02 1.17 -0.33
CA PHE A 13 2.27 0.97 0.90
C PHE A 13 0.77 1.06 0.63
N SER A 14 -0.01 0.29 1.40
CA SER A 14 -1.44 0.55 1.53
C SER A 14 -1.64 1.72 2.51
N TYR A 15 -2.83 2.32 2.51
CA TYR A 15 -3.18 3.34 3.49
C TYR A 15 -2.96 2.81 4.91
N ARG A 16 -3.50 1.62 5.19
CA ARG A 16 -3.36 1.02 6.52
C ARG A 16 -1.90 0.71 6.84
N GLY A 17 -1.17 0.15 5.90
CA GLY A 17 0.23 -0.21 6.12
C GLY A 17 1.10 1.01 6.40
N LEU A 18 0.89 2.10 5.66
CA LEU A 18 1.65 3.32 5.90
C LEU A 18 1.30 3.94 7.25
N THR A 19 0.01 3.93 7.61
CA THR A 19 -0.42 4.43 8.92
C THR A 19 0.24 3.62 10.04
N GLU A 20 0.23 2.29 9.93
CA GLU A 20 0.86 1.42 10.93
C GLU A 20 2.36 1.65 11.03
N GLN A 21 3.01 1.89 9.90
CA GLN A 21 4.44 2.17 9.88
C GLN A 21 4.76 3.47 10.63
N LEU A 22 3.96 4.50 10.43
CA LEU A 22 4.17 5.77 11.13
C LEU A 22 3.91 5.63 12.63
N VAL A 23 2.90 4.86 13.01
CA VAL A 23 2.65 4.59 14.44
C VAL A 23 3.82 3.82 15.04
N TYR A 24 4.37 2.87 14.31
CA TYR A 24 5.55 2.14 14.74
C TYR A 24 6.74 3.08 14.97
N ASP A 25 6.85 4.14 14.16
CA ASP A 25 7.89 5.16 14.31
C ASP A 25 7.55 6.20 15.38
N GLU A 26 6.61 5.87 16.26
CA GLU A 26 6.25 6.67 17.44
C GLU A 26 5.42 7.93 17.12
N PHE A 27 4.85 8.03 15.93
CA PHE A 27 3.85 9.06 15.68
C PHE A 27 2.56 8.69 16.39
N HIS A 28 1.89 9.67 16.95
CA HIS A 28 0.57 9.44 17.52
C HIS A 28 -0.39 8.99 16.41
N PRO A 29 -1.31 8.05 16.67
CA PRO A 29 -2.23 7.57 15.63
C PRO A 29 -2.98 8.66 14.89
N THR A 30 -3.40 9.72 15.59
CA THR A 30 -4.08 10.86 14.96
C THR A 30 -3.16 11.57 13.97
N GLN A 31 -1.90 11.75 14.34
CA GLN A 31 -0.90 12.38 13.47
C GLN A 31 -0.58 11.48 12.27
N ALA A 32 -0.49 10.18 12.50
CA ALA A 32 -0.23 9.21 11.43
C ALA A 32 -1.36 9.23 10.40
N ASN A 33 -2.60 9.18 10.86
CA ASN A 33 -3.76 9.24 9.96
C ASN A 33 -3.78 10.52 9.16
N TYR A 34 -3.54 11.66 9.81
CA TYR A 34 -3.51 12.94 9.13
C TYR A 34 -2.43 12.97 8.04
N ALA A 35 -1.24 12.49 8.36
CA ALA A 35 -0.13 12.47 7.41
C ALA A 35 -0.46 11.60 6.20
N VAL A 36 -1.04 10.43 6.41
CA VAL A 36 -1.37 9.51 5.33
C VAL A 36 -2.50 10.05 4.47
N GLU A 37 -3.52 10.67 5.08
CA GLU A 37 -4.61 11.28 4.31
C GLU A 37 -4.15 12.45 3.46
N ASN A 38 -3.07 13.12 3.85
CA ASN A 38 -2.58 14.32 3.18
C ASN A 38 -1.28 14.10 2.41
N CYS A 39 -0.86 12.86 2.21
CA CYS A 39 0.41 12.60 1.49
C CYS A 39 0.26 12.61 -0.03
N GLY A 40 -0.95 12.69 -0.55
CA GLY A 40 -1.18 12.76 -2.00
C GLY A 40 -1.04 11.44 -2.74
N ALA A 41 -1.04 10.31 -2.05
CA ALA A 41 -0.90 9.02 -2.69
C ALA A 41 -2.18 8.61 -3.43
N ASP A 42 -1.99 7.95 -4.58
CA ASP A 42 -3.06 7.24 -5.25
C ASP A 42 -2.98 5.79 -4.79
N TRP A 43 -3.94 5.36 -3.98
CA TRP A 43 -3.90 4.03 -3.35
C TRP A 43 -4.11 2.91 -4.36
N ASN A 44 -4.80 3.17 -5.47
CA ASN A 44 -4.89 2.20 -6.56
C ASN A 44 -3.53 2.00 -7.22
N GLU A 45 -2.79 3.08 -7.44
CA GLU A 45 -1.45 3.00 -7.98
C GLU A 45 -0.50 2.30 -7.02
N GLN A 46 -0.63 2.54 -5.72
CA GLN A 46 0.16 1.85 -4.72
C GLN A 46 -0.12 0.34 -4.75
N ALA A 47 -1.37 -0.05 -4.92
CA ALA A 47 -1.74 -1.46 -5.03
C ALA A 47 -1.09 -2.08 -6.27
N ALA A 48 -1.09 -1.37 -7.40
CA ALA A 48 -0.47 -1.87 -8.62
C ALA A 48 1.04 -2.05 -8.45
N LYS A 49 1.70 -1.09 -7.82
CA LYS A 49 3.14 -1.18 -7.54
C LYS A 49 3.46 -2.34 -6.62
N LYS A 50 2.64 -2.54 -5.59
CA LYS A 50 2.83 -3.66 -4.65
C LYS A 50 2.62 -5.00 -5.35
N ALA A 51 1.58 -5.08 -6.17
CA ALA A 51 1.29 -6.28 -6.94
C ALA A 51 2.47 -6.64 -7.85
N GLN A 52 3.04 -5.66 -8.54
CA GLN A 52 4.19 -5.90 -9.41
C GLN A 52 5.38 -6.42 -8.61
N SER A 53 5.61 -5.88 -7.42
CA SER A 53 6.73 -6.34 -6.59
C SER A 53 6.57 -7.80 -6.16
N TYR A 54 5.34 -8.26 -5.91
CA TYR A 54 5.09 -9.67 -5.63
C TYR A 54 5.35 -10.54 -6.85
N LEU A 55 4.89 -10.11 -8.02
CA LEU A 55 5.10 -10.88 -9.25
C LEU A 55 6.58 -10.96 -9.64
N ASP A 56 7.38 -9.97 -9.24
CA ASP A 56 8.81 -9.97 -9.53
C ASP A 56 9.56 -11.07 -8.76
N VAL A 57 9.02 -11.54 -7.64
CA VAL A 57 9.69 -12.54 -6.80
C VAL A 57 9.03 -13.91 -6.85
N SER A 58 7.79 -14.02 -7.32
CA SER A 58 7.07 -15.30 -7.31
C SER A 58 5.91 -15.25 -8.30
N ASP A 59 5.42 -16.42 -8.66
CA ASP A 59 4.22 -16.53 -9.49
C ASP A 59 2.99 -16.50 -8.62
N PHE A 60 1.99 -15.71 -9.02
CA PHE A 60 0.71 -15.61 -8.33
C PHE A 60 -0.42 -15.78 -9.32
N THR A 61 -1.48 -16.46 -8.89
CA THR A 61 -2.75 -16.37 -9.60
C THR A 61 -3.38 -15.03 -9.24
N ARG A 62 -4.32 -14.55 -10.07
CA ARG A 62 -5.01 -13.31 -9.80
C ARG A 62 -5.66 -13.32 -8.41
N GLU A 63 -6.33 -14.42 -8.06
CA GLU A 63 -7.01 -14.53 -6.77
C GLU A 63 -6.02 -14.46 -5.61
N ARG A 64 -4.91 -15.16 -5.72
CA ARG A 64 -3.88 -15.14 -4.66
C ARG A 64 -3.25 -13.77 -4.52
N LEU A 65 -3.03 -13.08 -5.64
CA LEU A 65 -2.46 -11.74 -5.61
C LEU A 65 -3.41 -10.77 -4.92
N ILE A 66 -4.71 -10.85 -5.25
CA ILE A 66 -5.72 -10.02 -4.60
C ILE A 66 -5.75 -10.29 -3.10
N ASP A 67 -5.73 -11.56 -2.69
CA ASP A 67 -5.73 -11.91 -1.27
C ASP A 67 -4.49 -11.35 -0.56
N GLN A 68 -3.33 -11.42 -1.20
CA GLN A 68 -2.10 -10.89 -0.62
C GLN A 68 -2.16 -9.37 -0.46
N LEU A 69 -2.71 -8.67 -1.45
CA LEU A 69 -2.86 -7.22 -1.36
C LEU A 69 -3.83 -6.82 -0.26
N LYS A 70 -4.92 -7.57 -0.10
CA LYS A 70 -5.86 -7.33 1.00
C LYS A 70 -5.19 -7.56 2.36
N TYR A 71 -4.36 -8.58 2.45
CA TYR A 71 -3.59 -8.82 3.67
C TYR A 71 -2.66 -7.65 4.01
N GLU A 72 -2.11 -7.00 2.98
CA GLU A 72 -1.27 -5.81 3.16
C GLU A 72 -2.05 -4.58 3.62
N GLY A 73 -3.37 -4.62 3.53
CA GLY A 73 -4.23 -3.55 3.99
C GLY A 73 -4.95 -2.78 2.89
N PHE A 74 -4.80 -3.18 1.63
CA PHE A 74 -5.56 -2.56 0.55
C PHE A 74 -7.02 -2.99 0.63
N THR A 75 -7.91 -2.11 0.19
CA THR A 75 -9.34 -2.47 0.10
C THR A 75 -9.53 -3.48 -1.03
N ALA A 76 -10.68 -4.16 -1.04
CA ALA A 76 -11.00 -5.12 -2.10
C ALA A 76 -10.90 -4.46 -3.48
N ASP A 77 -11.46 -3.26 -3.64
CA ASP A 77 -11.43 -2.54 -4.91
C ASP A 77 -10.00 -2.19 -5.33
N GLN A 78 -9.19 -1.73 -4.38
CA GLN A 78 -7.78 -1.41 -4.64
C GLN A 78 -7.00 -2.65 -5.01
N ALA A 79 -7.23 -3.75 -4.31
CA ALA A 79 -6.54 -5.01 -4.58
C ALA A 79 -6.87 -5.53 -5.98
N GLU A 80 -8.14 -5.47 -6.36
CA GLU A 80 -8.56 -5.89 -7.70
C GLU A 80 -7.95 -4.99 -8.77
N TYR A 81 -7.98 -3.68 -8.55
CA TYR A 81 -7.34 -2.74 -9.47
C TYR A 81 -5.85 -3.06 -9.64
N GLY A 82 -5.15 -3.25 -8.52
CA GLY A 82 -3.72 -3.52 -8.55
C GLY A 82 -3.37 -4.81 -9.27
N ALA A 83 -4.10 -5.89 -8.99
CA ALA A 83 -3.87 -7.15 -9.65
C ALA A 83 -4.15 -7.06 -11.17
N ASP A 84 -5.25 -6.41 -11.55
CA ASP A 84 -5.61 -6.28 -12.96
C ASP A 84 -4.63 -5.38 -13.73
N ALA A 85 -4.02 -4.42 -13.06
CA ALA A 85 -3.08 -3.50 -13.70
C ALA A 85 -1.78 -4.19 -14.12
N VAL A 86 -1.41 -5.30 -13.46
CA VAL A 86 -0.13 -5.97 -13.70
C VAL A 86 -0.28 -7.38 -14.25
N MET A 87 -1.47 -7.85 -14.39
CA MET A 87 -1.82 -9.13 -14.98
C MET A 87 -2.69 -8.93 -16.22
#